data_e156b0fb4ee76bd4eddfbc2e7d369e29
#
_entry.id   e156b0fb4ee76bd4eddfbc2e7d369e29
#
_cell.length_a   1.000
_cell.length_b   1.000
_cell.length_c   1.000
_cell.angle_alpha   90.00
_cell.angle_beta   90.00
_cell.angle_gamma   90.00
#
_symmetry.space_group_name_H-M   'P 1'
#
loop_
_entity.id
_entity.type
_entity.pdbx_description
1 polymer ?
#
loop_
_entity_poly.entity_id
_entity_poly.type
_entity_poly.pdbx_seq_one_letter_code
_entity_poly.pdbx_strand_id
1 'polypeptide(L)'
;MPAGDLTRLVAAALALAAGVAAVVIVALLLSHTPGPVSTAAAAPAAAASQAPVAATPHVPIPAAFPAPPANAVVFARADGSNVLALAAGPRGRRLLLQASVLGPQGKGVRGLDVSFTVRQRSAHAAACGAGCYRALLPVDGQPRAVLVDVRGRSAKTRWRVALPHRWPAADGSALMARAGRVWRSLRTLSFRERLASDATHSVTSVWRAAAPDRIAYTVTKGYSSVVIGGRRWDRAPGGRWVESSQTAPIHQPVPFWVSVANAHVLDSVRLRGHDVWRVSFFDPGTPGWFEAAIDKRTLHTLELSMFATAHFMHDVYSGFDKPAGIRPPG
;
A
#
# COMPACT_ATOMS: atom_id res chain seq x y z
N MET A 1 24.89 38.00 -0.07
CA MET A 1 24.22 36.80 0.42
C MET A 1 25.25 35.68 0.48
N PRO A 2 25.49 35.02 1.62
CA PRO A 2 26.47 33.96 1.71
C PRO A 2 25.96 32.67 1.02
N ALA A 3 26.84 31.98 0.32
CA ALA A 3 26.57 30.80 -0.50
C ALA A 3 25.91 29.61 0.25
N GLY A 4 25.86 29.67 1.57
CA GLY A 4 25.24 28.63 2.40
C GLY A 4 23.71 28.60 2.40
N ASP A 5 23.05 29.72 2.07
CA ASP A 5 21.58 29.78 2.10
C ASP A 5 20.93 29.23 0.83
N LEU A 6 21.62 29.29 -0.30
CA LEU A 6 21.12 28.76 -1.55
C LEU A 6 21.08 27.22 -1.53
N THR A 7 22.07 26.59 -0.91
CA THR A 7 22.14 25.13 -0.78
C THR A 7 21.05 24.58 0.14
N ARG A 8 20.69 25.31 1.20
CA ARG A 8 19.60 24.95 2.12
C ARG A 8 18.21 25.12 1.48
N LEU A 9 18.04 26.16 0.66
CA LEU A 9 16.81 26.36 -0.11
C LEU A 9 16.60 25.30 -1.20
N VAL A 10 17.66 24.89 -1.89
CA VAL A 10 17.61 23.82 -2.90
C VAL A 10 17.33 22.46 -2.25
N ALA A 11 17.94 22.17 -1.09
CA ALA A 11 17.66 20.93 -0.34
C ALA A 11 16.23 20.89 0.22
N ALA A 12 15.70 22.02 0.68
CA ALA A 12 14.31 22.13 1.12
C ALA A 12 13.32 22.00 -0.05
N ALA A 13 13.64 22.55 -1.22
CA ALA A 13 12.83 22.40 -2.44
C ALA A 13 12.82 20.98 -2.98
N LEU A 14 13.97 20.26 -2.91
CA LEU A 14 14.08 18.85 -3.32
C LEU A 14 13.34 17.92 -2.33
N ALA A 15 13.36 18.21 -1.03
CA ALA A 15 12.59 17.45 -0.04
C ALA A 15 11.08 17.68 -0.20
N LEU A 16 10.66 18.89 -0.58
CA LEU A 16 9.27 19.22 -0.89
C LEU A 16 8.82 18.53 -2.18
N ALA A 17 9.66 18.47 -3.21
CA ALA A 17 9.37 17.78 -4.47
C ALA A 17 9.24 16.26 -4.28
N ALA A 18 10.04 15.65 -3.41
CA ALA A 18 9.92 14.23 -3.08
C ALA A 18 8.62 13.92 -2.30
N GLY A 19 8.20 14.81 -1.37
CA GLY A 19 6.93 14.68 -0.64
C GLY A 19 5.72 14.85 -1.55
N VAL A 20 5.75 15.79 -2.49
CA VAL A 20 4.70 16.01 -3.49
C VAL A 20 4.64 14.87 -4.50
N ALA A 21 5.78 14.31 -4.91
CA ALA A 21 5.83 13.14 -5.79
C ALA A 21 5.18 11.91 -5.16
N ALA A 22 5.37 11.65 -3.86
CA ALA A 22 4.73 10.54 -3.17
C ALA A 22 3.19 10.69 -3.12
N VAL A 23 2.69 11.89 -2.88
CA VAL A 23 1.24 12.19 -2.88
C VAL A 23 0.66 12.11 -4.29
N VAL A 24 1.40 12.54 -5.31
CA VAL A 24 0.98 12.45 -6.73
C VAL A 24 0.98 11.00 -7.22
N ILE A 25 1.90 10.16 -6.76
CA ILE A 25 1.94 8.73 -7.13
C ILE A 25 0.72 7.98 -6.56
N VAL A 26 0.29 8.27 -5.34
CA VAL A 26 -0.95 7.70 -4.78
C VAL A 26 -2.18 8.17 -5.59
N ALA A 27 -2.24 9.43 -5.97
CA ALA A 27 -3.32 9.96 -6.82
C ALA A 27 -3.30 9.36 -8.23
N LEU A 28 -2.12 9.09 -8.82
CA LEU A 28 -1.97 8.46 -10.14
C LEU A 28 -2.29 6.96 -10.12
N LEU A 29 -1.98 6.24 -9.06
CA LEU A 29 -2.36 4.83 -8.90
C LEU A 29 -3.88 4.64 -8.76
N LEU A 30 -4.58 5.65 -8.25
CA LEU A 30 -6.05 5.66 -8.15
C LEU A 30 -6.75 5.96 -9.49
N SER A 31 -6.02 6.35 -10.54
CA SER A 31 -6.57 6.81 -11.82
C SER A 31 -6.60 5.75 -12.93
N HIS A 32 -6.10 4.55 -12.70
CA HIS A 32 -6.04 3.50 -13.73
C HIS A 32 -7.25 2.56 -13.64
N THR A 33 -8.38 2.97 -14.21
CA THR A 33 -9.42 2.05 -14.68
C THR A 33 -9.26 1.85 -16.19
N PRO A 34 -9.17 0.62 -16.71
CA PRO A 34 -9.22 0.38 -18.15
C PRO A 34 -10.64 0.70 -18.66
N GLY A 35 -10.77 1.79 -19.42
CA GLY A 35 -12.00 2.15 -20.08
C GLY A 35 -12.27 1.24 -21.29
N PRO A 36 -13.56 1.04 -21.68
CA PRO A 36 -13.89 0.27 -22.87
C PRO A 36 -13.43 1.00 -24.14
N VAL A 37 -12.83 0.25 -25.05
CA VAL A 37 -12.40 0.71 -26.37
C VAL A 37 -13.64 1.05 -27.18
N SER A 38 -13.88 2.33 -27.42
CA SER A 38 -14.93 2.80 -28.33
C SER A 38 -14.28 3.11 -29.68
N THR A 39 -14.60 2.31 -30.67
CA THR A 39 -14.28 2.56 -32.09
C THR A 39 -15.25 3.61 -32.64
N ALA A 40 -14.78 4.83 -32.87
CA ALA A 40 -15.50 5.83 -33.65
C ALA A 40 -14.61 6.29 -34.80
N ALA A 41 -15.24 6.32 -35.98
CA ALA A 41 -14.64 6.58 -37.29
C ALA A 41 -14.09 8.00 -37.44
N ALA A 42 -13.00 8.10 -38.21
CA ALA A 42 -12.27 9.30 -38.52
C ALA A 42 -12.97 10.18 -39.53
N ALA A 43 -12.91 11.50 -39.35
CA ALA A 43 -13.01 12.51 -40.40
C ALA A 43 -11.74 13.40 -40.36
N PRO A 44 -11.22 13.85 -41.51
CA PRO A 44 -9.93 14.50 -41.56
C PRO A 44 -10.02 15.99 -41.23
N ALA A 45 -9.16 16.46 -40.34
CA ALA A 45 -8.94 17.88 -40.09
C ALA A 45 -7.47 18.23 -40.16
N ALA A 46 -7.19 19.39 -40.71
CA ALA A 46 -5.94 19.95 -41.16
C ALA A 46 -4.76 19.91 -40.20
N ALA A 47 -3.57 19.72 -40.76
CA ALA A 47 -2.28 19.72 -40.11
C ALA A 47 -1.93 21.09 -39.47
N ALA A 48 -1.93 21.13 -38.13
CA ALA A 48 -1.21 22.12 -37.36
C ALA A 48 0.05 21.43 -36.81
N SER A 49 1.21 21.99 -37.18
CA SER A 49 2.51 21.52 -36.75
C SER A 49 2.64 21.60 -35.24
N GLN A 50 2.57 20.47 -34.56
CA GLN A 50 2.81 20.38 -33.11
C GLN A 50 4.30 20.16 -32.87
N ALA A 51 4.90 21.05 -32.09
CA ALA A 51 6.25 20.86 -31.54
C ALA A 51 6.30 19.54 -30.74
N PRO A 52 7.44 18.80 -30.75
CA PRO A 52 7.54 17.53 -30.07
C PRO A 52 7.33 17.73 -28.56
N VAL A 53 6.26 17.18 -28.05
CA VAL A 53 6.04 17.06 -26.61
C VAL A 53 7.18 16.22 -26.04
N ALA A 54 8.00 16.81 -25.18
CA ALA A 54 9.06 16.09 -24.48
C ALA A 54 8.47 14.85 -23.81
N ALA A 55 8.98 13.68 -24.17
CA ALA A 55 8.57 12.41 -23.61
C ALA A 55 8.72 12.47 -22.08
N THR A 56 7.63 12.28 -21.38
CA THR A 56 7.63 12.17 -19.92
C THR A 56 8.62 11.08 -19.52
N PRO A 57 9.59 11.34 -18.62
CA PRO A 57 10.54 10.32 -18.24
C PRO A 57 9.80 9.10 -17.73
N HIS A 58 9.99 7.97 -18.40
CA HIS A 58 9.42 6.68 -18.01
C HIS A 58 10.05 6.30 -16.66
N VAL A 59 9.30 6.52 -15.58
CA VAL A 59 9.70 6.01 -14.26
C VAL A 59 9.68 4.48 -14.36
N PRO A 60 10.84 3.81 -14.19
CA PRO A 60 10.86 2.36 -14.27
C PRO A 60 9.87 1.77 -13.28
N ILE A 61 8.94 0.95 -13.76
CA ILE A 61 8.06 0.17 -12.87
C ILE A 61 8.99 -0.64 -11.97
N PRO A 62 8.89 -0.53 -10.63
CA PRO A 62 9.72 -1.30 -9.72
C PRO A 62 9.64 -2.78 -10.09
N ALA A 63 10.76 -3.49 -10.00
CA ALA A 63 10.79 -4.93 -10.26
C ALA A 63 9.65 -5.60 -9.49
N ALA A 64 8.86 -6.42 -10.19
CA ALA A 64 7.64 -6.99 -9.67
C ALA A 64 7.86 -7.60 -8.28
N PHE A 65 7.01 -7.23 -7.33
CA PHE A 65 6.99 -7.82 -5.99
C PHE A 65 6.89 -9.34 -6.13
N PRO A 66 7.71 -10.12 -5.41
CA PRO A 66 7.61 -11.56 -5.48
C PRO A 66 6.24 -12.00 -4.99
N ALA A 67 5.45 -12.60 -5.89
CA ALA A 67 4.18 -13.18 -5.52
C ALA A 67 4.38 -14.26 -4.45
N PRO A 68 3.53 -14.32 -3.43
CA PRO A 68 3.59 -15.38 -2.45
C PRO A 68 3.21 -16.73 -3.09
N PRO A 69 3.69 -17.86 -2.54
CA PRO A 69 3.19 -19.17 -2.95
C PRO A 69 1.68 -19.27 -2.81
N ALA A 70 1.04 -20.04 -3.67
CA ALA A 70 -0.40 -20.30 -3.59
C ALA A 70 -0.79 -20.82 -2.19
N ASN A 71 -1.93 -20.39 -1.68
CA ASN A 71 -2.46 -20.72 -0.35
C ASN A 71 -1.55 -20.32 0.83
N ALA A 72 -0.64 -19.39 0.62
CA ALA A 72 0.19 -18.86 1.70
C ALA A 72 -0.45 -17.64 2.34
N VAL A 73 -0.50 -17.63 3.67
CA VAL A 73 -0.76 -16.42 4.44
C VAL A 73 0.44 -15.49 4.32
N VAL A 74 0.20 -14.22 4.08
CA VAL A 74 1.27 -13.22 3.94
C VAL A 74 1.29 -12.29 5.14
N PHE A 75 2.49 -11.95 5.57
CA PHE A 75 2.77 -10.95 6.59
C PHE A 75 3.87 -10.05 6.06
N ALA A 76 3.82 -8.78 6.41
CA ALA A 76 4.89 -7.87 6.04
C ALA A 76 5.11 -6.82 7.12
N ARG A 77 6.32 -6.26 7.14
CA ARG A 77 6.66 -5.11 7.96
C ARG A 77 7.75 -4.28 7.31
N ALA A 78 7.83 -3.03 7.72
CA ALA A 78 9.00 -2.19 7.50
C ALA A 78 10.15 -2.63 8.40
N ASP A 79 11.37 -2.65 7.86
CA ASP A 79 12.61 -2.90 8.58
C ASP A 79 13.66 -1.89 8.12
N GLY A 80 13.72 -0.74 8.78
CA GLY A 80 14.39 0.45 8.26
C GLY A 80 13.74 0.89 6.95
N SER A 81 14.52 1.03 5.89
CA SER A 81 14.05 1.32 4.54
C SER A 81 13.69 0.07 3.73
N ASN A 82 13.83 -1.13 4.32
CA ASN A 82 13.51 -2.38 3.66
C ASN A 82 12.08 -2.83 3.96
N VAL A 83 11.53 -3.67 3.08
CA VAL A 83 10.37 -4.51 3.37
C VAL A 83 10.86 -5.91 3.70
N LEU A 84 10.42 -6.42 4.83
CA LEU A 84 10.53 -7.83 5.17
C LEU A 84 9.14 -8.46 5.12
N ALA A 85 8.95 -9.41 4.22
CA ALA A 85 7.71 -10.16 4.11
C ALA A 85 7.95 -11.66 4.36
N LEU A 86 6.96 -12.30 4.97
CA LEU A 86 6.89 -13.73 5.18
C LEU A 86 5.62 -14.26 4.53
N ALA A 87 5.76 -15.24 3.64
CA ALA A 87 4.67 -16.09 3.20
C ALA A 87 4.79 -17.45 3.89
N ALA A 88 3.72 -17.91 4.52
CA ALA A 88 3.64 -19.19 5.20
C ALA A 88 2.46 -20.00 4.64
N GLY A 89 2.73 -21.17 4.08
CA GLY A 89 1.72 -22.02 3.44
C GLY A 89 1.82 -23.49 3.83
N PRO A 90 0.70 -24.23 3.87
CA PRO A 90 0.72 -25.66 4.12
C PRO A 90 1.27 -26.41 2.90
N ARG A 91 2.11 -27.45 3.14
CA ARG A 91 2.58 -28.36 2.12
C ARG A 91 2.62 -29.79 2.65
N GLY A 92 1.48 -30.44 2.63
CA GLY A 92 1.30 -31.73 3.32
C GLY A 92 1.56 -31.57 4.81
N ARG A 93 2.45 -32.41 5.37
CA ARG A 93 2.87 -32.35 6.79
C ARG A 93 4.02 -31.35 7.02
N ARG A 94 4.28 -30.46 6.08
CA ARG A 94 5.33 -29.45 6.16
C ARG A 94 4.73 -28.05 6.06
N LEU A 95 5.47 -27.08 6.56
CA LEU A 95 5.21 -25.68 6.39
C LEU A 95 6.20 -25.12 5.37
N LEU A 96 5.68 -24.58 4.27
CA LEU A 96 6.45 -23.83 3.30
C LEU A 96 6.59 -22.40 3.83
N LEU A 97 7.82 -21.96 4.02
CA LEU A 97 8.15 -20.61 4.47
C LEU A 97 8.98 -19.91 3.40
N GLN A 98 8.57 -18.72 3.03
CA GLN A 98 9.29 -17.87 2.10
C GLN A 98 9.43 -16.48 2.69
N ALA A 99 10.67 -16.03 2.93
CA ALA A 99 10.96 -14.65 3.24
C ALA A 99 11.28 -13.90 1.95
N SER A 100 10.76 -12.67 1.85
CA SER A 100 11.13 -11.73 0.80
C SER A 100 11.71 -10.49 1.47
N VAL A 101 12.93 -10.13 1.11
CA VAL A 101 13.62 -8.94 1.63
C VAL A 101 13.89 -8.00 0.46
N LEU A 102 13.21 -6.85 0.47
CA LEU A 102 13.30 -5.86 -0.59
C LEU A 102 13.90 -4.57 -0.03
N GLY A 103 14.87 -4.03 -0.73
CA GLY A 103 15.47 -2.73 -0.43
C GLY A 103 14.60 -1.55 -0.92
N PRO A 104 15.05 -0.30 -0.71
CA PRO A 104 14.27 0.91 -0.96
C PRO A 104 13.74 1.08 -2.39
N GLN A 105 14.43 0.50 -3.37
CA GLN A 105 14.08 0.60 -4.79
C GLN A 105 13.35 -0.64 -5.32
N GLY A 106 12.84 -1.52 -4.45
CA GLY A 106 12.22 -2.78 -4.83
C GLY A 106 13.19 -3.87 -5.23
N LYS A 107 14.46 -3.60 -5.15
CA LYS A 107 15.48 -4.61 -5.46
C LYS A 107 15.57 -5.62 -4.34
N GLY A 108 15.48 -6.89 -4.68
CA GLY A 108 15.68 -7.97 -3.73
C GLY A 108 17.10 -7.96 -3.16
N VAL A 109 17.20 -8.02 -1.84
CA VAL A 109 18.49 -8.06 -1.12
C VAL A 109 19.06 -9.47 -1.20
N ARG A 110 20.28 -9.61 -1.74
CA ARG A 110 20.97 -10.89 -1.92
C ARG A 110 22.01 -11.12 -0.82
N GLY A 111 22.46 -12.37 -0.68
CA GLY A 111 23.57 -12.74 0.22
C GLY A 111 23.21 -12.64 1.71
N LEU A 112 21.93 -12.77 2.04
CA LEU A 112 21.48 -12.86 3.42
C LEU A 112 21.49 -14.32 3.89
N ASP A 113 21.89 -14.54 5.14
CA ASP A 113 21.63 -15.78 5.88
C ASP A 113 20.24 -15.63 6.52
N VAL A 114 19.29 -16.44 6.03
CA VAL A 114 17.91 -16.43 6.51
C VAL A 114 17.58 -17.78 7.10
N SER A 115 17.06 -17.79 8.32
CA SER A 115 16.58 -19.00 8.96
C SER A 115 15.18 -18.83 9.52
N PHE A 116 14.45 -19.93 9.55
CA PHE A 116 13.12 -20.02 10.13
C PHE A 116 13.12 -20.97 11.31
N THR A 117 12.46 -20.58 12.39
CA THR A 117 12.20 -21.47 13.52
C THR A 117 10.70 -21.54 13.80
N VAL A 118 10.20 -22.78 13.87
CA VAL A 118 8.83 -23.09 14.28
C VAL A 118 8.90 -24.05 15.45
N ARG A 119 8.41 -23.61 16.62
CA ARG A 119 8.63 -24.34 17.88
C ARG A 119 10.14 -24.55 18.14
N GLN A 120 10.60 -25.79 18.16
CA GLN A 120 11.99 -26.16 18.42
C GLN A 120 12.74 -26.58 17.13
N ARG A 121 12.10 -26.53 15.96
CA ARG A 121 12.70 -26.91 14.68
C ARG A 121 13.15 -25.67 13.93
N SER A 122 14.36 -25.67 13.43
CA SER A 122 14.93 -24.61 12.62
C SER A 122 15.41 -25.15 11.28
N ALA A 123 15.35 -24.29 10.25
CA ALA A 123 15.96 -24.55 8.96
C ALA A 123 16.55 -23.29 8.37
N HIS A 124 17.71 -23.38 7.75
CA HIS A 124 18.24 -22.34 6.89
C HIS A 124 17.48 -22.32 5.57
N ALA A 125 17.23 -21.14 5.06
CA ALA A 125 16.51 -20.94 3.81
C ALA A 125 17.48 -20.97 2.62
N ALA A 126 17.11 -21.68 1.58
CA ALA A 126 17.78 -21.58 0.30
C ALA A 126 17.29 -20.34 -0.46
N ALA A 127 18.21 -19.68 -1.20
CA ALA A 127 17.84 -18.59 -2.08
C ALA A 127 16.91 -19.12 -3.20
N CYS A 128 15.80 -18.39 -3.45
CA CYS A 128 14.81 -18.73 -4.49
C CYS A 128 14.63 -17.60 -5.52
N GLY A 129 15.52 -16.63 -5.52
CA GLY A 129 15.52 -15.47 -6.41
C GLY A 129 16.13 -14.26 -5.72
N ALA A 130 16.11 -13.12 -6.37
CA ALA A 130 16.59 -11.89 -5.76
C ALA A 130 15.74 -11.51 -4.55
N GLY A 131 16.34 -11.51 -3.36
CA GLY A 131 15.67 -11.23 -2.09
C GLY A 131 14.69 -12.30 -1.63
N CYS A 132 14.60 -13.42 -2.31
CA CYS A 132 13.73 -14.54 -1.97
C CYS A 132 14.55 -15.64 -1.28
N TYR A 133 14.03 -16.12 -0.13
CA TYR A 133 14.63 -17.16 0.71
C TYR A 133 13.55 -18.14 1.15
N ARG A 134 13.72 -19.43 0.89
CA ARG A 134 12.69 -20.43 1.09
C ARG A 134 13.19 -21.63 1.86
N ALA A 135 12.33 -22.16 2.74
CA ALA A 135 12.57 -23.42 3.44
C ALA A 135 11.26 -24.22 3.60
N LEU A 136 11.40 -25.53 3.81
CA LEU A 136 10.34 -26.46 4.18
C LEU A 136 10.65 -27.02 5.55
N LEU A 137 9.79 -26.78 6.54
CA LEU A 137 9.91 -27.34 7.88
C LEU A 137 8.84 -28.38 8.14
N PRO A 138 9.18 -29.57 8.66
CA PRO A 138 8.20 -30.50 9.21
C PRO A 138 7.45 -29.84 10.36
N VAL A 139 6.14 -29.98 10.41
CA VAL A 139 5.32 -29.41 11.49
C VAL A 139 4.43 -30.49 12.08
N ASP A 140 4.63 -30.77 13.37
CA ASP A 140 3.76 -31.66 14.12
C ASP A 140 2.67 -30.83 14.78
N GLY A 141 1.42 -31.08 14.35
CA GLY A 141 0.24 -30.33 14.81
C GLY A 141 0.20 -28.88 14.30
N GLN A 142 -0.48 -28.03 15.03
CA GLN A 142 -0.79 -26.66 14.61
C GLN A 142 0.36 -25.69 14.91
N PRO A 143 0.97 -25.05 13.89
CA PRO A 143 1.99 -24.04 14.14
C PRO A 143 1.33 -22.76 14.70
N ARG A 144 1.97 -22.16 15.71
CA ARG A 144 1.45 -20.95 16.39
C ARG A 144 2.21 -19.69 15.99
N ALA A 145 3.47 -19.83 15.65
CA ALA A 145 4.32 -18.73 15.24
C ALA A 145 5.51 -19.23 14.43
N VAL A 146 6.03 -18.34 13.62
CA VAL A 146 7.32 -18.47 12.93
C VAL A 146 8.24 -17.39 13.47
N LEU A 147 9.46 -17.75 13.81
CA LEU A 147 10.54 -16.83 14.02
C LEU A 147 11.36 -16.77 12.74
N VAL A 148 11.49 -15.60 12.17
CA VAL A 148 12.35 -15.30 11.02
C VAL A 148 13.59 -14.59 11.53
N ASP A 149 14.76 -15.16 11.30
CA ASP A 149 16.04 -14.54 11.62
C ASP A 149 16.75 -14.23 10.30
N VAL A 150 17.07 -12.96 10.08
CA VAL A 150 17.73 -12.46 8.86
C VAL A 150 19.04 -11.83 9.27
N ARG A 151 20.15 -12.25 8.66
CA ARG A 151 21.49 -11.75 8.94
C ARG A 151 22.23 -11.43 7.66
N GLY A 152 22.86 -10.27 7.61
CA GLY A 152 23.68 -9.81 6.50
C GLY A 152 24.19 -8.40 6.72
N ARG A 153 24.95 -7.89 5.77
CA ARG A 153 25.51 -6.53 5.86
C ARG A 153 24.43 -5.45 5.80
N SER A 154 23.38 -5.66 5.00
CA SER A 154 22.31 -4.68 4.73
C SER A 154 21.02 -4.94 5.48
N ALA A 155 20.91 -6.06 6.20
CA ALA A 155 19.75 -6.39 7.01
C ALA A 155 20.15 -7.30 8.17
N LYS A 156 19.71 -6.95 9.38
CA LYS A 156 19.85 -7.77 10.57
C LYS A 156 18.59 -7.62 11.38
N THR A 157 17.74 -8.63 11.35
CA THR A 157 16.48 -8.56 12.07
C THR A 157 16.05 -9.93 12.57
N ARG A 158 15.33 -9.91 13.67
CA ARG A 158 14.66 -11.07 14.24
C ARG A 158 13.18 -10.75 14.37
N TRP A 159 12.34 -11.51 13.69
CA TRP A 159 10.91 -11.24 13.58
C TRP A 159 10.10 -12.46 13.97
N ARG A 160 9.30 -12.32 15.04
CA ARG A 160 8.31 -13.33 15.44
C ARG A 160 6.97 -13.00 14.80
N VAL A 161 6.47 -13.89 13.96
CA VAL A 161 5.19 -13.78 13.28
C VAL A 161 4.21 -14.75 13.92
N ALA A 162 3.12 -14.25 14.46
CA ALA A 162 2.02 -15.09 14.92
C ALA A 162 1.26 -15.65 13.71
N LEU A 163 1.09 -16.95 13.66
CA LEU A 163 0.26 -17.61 12.64
C LEU A 163 -1.20 -17.68 13.09
N PRO A 164 -2.15 -17.80 12.16
CA PRO A 164 -3.56 -17.97 12.49
C PRO A 164 -3.81 -19.13 13.46
N HIS A 165 -4.75 -18.94 14.38
CA HIS A 165 -5.10 -19.96 15.37
C HIS A 165 -5.58 -21.26 14.71
N ARG A 166 -6.30 -21.15 13.61
CA ARG A 166 -6.72 -22.28 12.78
C ARG A 166 -5.75 -22.40 11.60
N TRP A 167 -5.15 -23.57 11.43
CA TRP A 167 -4.22 -23.83 10.35
C TRP A 167 -4.64 -25.09 9.58
N PRO A 168 -4.71 -25.08 8.23
CA PRO A 168 -4.52 -23.91 7.36
C PRO A 168 -5.48 -22.78 7.67
N ALA A 169 -5.06 -21.55 7.37
CA ALA A 169 -5.90 -20.38 7.55
C ALA A 169 -7.15 -20.45 6.65
N ALA A 170 -8.26 -19.93 7.13
CA ALA A 170 -9.48 -19.87 6.34
C ALA A 170 -9.29 -18.91 5.15
N ASP A 171 -9.84 -19.30 3.98
CA ASP A 171 -9.87 -18.44 2.80
C ASP A 171 -10.69 -17.15 3.10
N GLY A 172 -10.09 -16.03 2.80
CA GLY A 172 -10.65 -14.69 2.97
C GLY A 172 -11.19 -14.07 1.68
N SER A 173 -11.08 -14.74 0.54
CA SER A 173 -11.37 -14.17 -0.78
C SER A 173 -12.82 -13.68 -0.90
N ALA A 174 -13.79 -14.50 -0.46
CA ALA A 174 -15.20 -14.11 -0.47
C ALA A 174 -15.49 -12.92 0.47
N LEU A 175 -14.82 -12.86 1.62
CA LEU A 175 -14.92 -11.75 2.56
C LEU A 175 -14.38 -10.45 1.95
N MET A 176 -13.19 -10.50 1.35
CA MET A 176 -12.59 -9.35 0.67
C MET A 176 -13.43 -8.87 -0.51
N ALA A 177 -14.01 -9.77 -1.30
CA ALA A 177 -14.91 -9.42 -2.38
C ALA A 177 -16.17 -8.67 -1.86
N ARG A 178 -16.74 -9.12 -0.74
CA ARG A 178 -17.89 -8.44 -0.09
C ARG A 178 -17.49 -7.08 0.45
N ALA A 179 -16.38 -6.98 1.19
CA ALA A 179 -15.87 -5.71 1.71
C ALA A 179 -15.56 -4.71 0.58
N GLY A 180 -14.97 -5.17 -0.53
CA GLY A 180 -14.74 -4.35 -1.71
C GLY A 180 -16.05 -3.84 -2.37
N ARG A 181 -17.13 -4.63 -2.38
CA ARG A 181 -18.44 -4.15 -2.85
C ARG A 181 -19.01 -3.09 -1.93
N VAL A 182 -18.95 -3.30 -0.61
CA VAL A 182 -19.39 -2.30 0.38
C VAL A 182 -18.58 -1.02 0.21
N TRP A 183 -17.27 -1.10 0.04
CA TRP A 183 -16.44 0.07 -0.18
C TRP A 183 -16.89 0.89 -1.41
N ARG A 184 -17.11 0.23 -2.54
CA ARG A 184 -17.57 0.89 -3.78
C ARG A 184 -19.00 1.48 -3.69
N SER A 185 -19.79 1.07 -2.72
CA SER A 185 -21.14 1.63 -2.47
C SER A 185 -21.14 2.82 -1.51
N LEU A 186 -20.00 3.14 -0.89
CA LEU A 186 -19.90 4.28 0.02
C LEU A 186 -20.12 5.59 -0.74
N ARG A 187 -20.90 6.48 -0.14
CA ARG A 187 -21.06 7.85 -0.64
C ARG A 187 -20.01 8.78 -0.09
N THR A 188 -19.55 8.52 1.12
CA THR A 188 -18.53 9.32 1.79
C THR A 188 -17.66 8.46 2.69
N LEU A 189 -16.42 8.91 2.89
CA LEU A 189 -15.43 8.26 3.73
C LEU A 189 -14.48 9.31 4.28
N SER A 190 -14.04 9.14 5.52
CA SER A 190 -12.94 9.88 6.11
C SER A 190 -11.89 8.91 6.62
N PHE A 191 -10.63 9.25 6.51
CA PHE A 191 -9.55 8.44 7.07
C PHE A 191 -8.35 9.27 7.48
N ARG A 192 -7.60 8.71 8.41
CA ARG A 192 -6.26 9.17 8.77
C ARG A 192 -5.27 8.18 8.21
N GLU A 193 -4.35 8.68 7.43
CA GLU A 193 -3.26 7.93 6.84
C GLU A 193 -1.95 8.27 7.55
N ARG A 194 -1.14 7.27 7.83
CA ARG A 194 0.28 7.42 8.08
C ARG A 194 1.03 6.76 6.94
N LEU A 195 1.71 7.57 6.15
CA LEU A 195 2.54 7.13 5.05
C LEU A 195 4.02 7.30 5.43
N ALA A 196 4.81 6.25 5.28
CA ALA A 196 6.23 6.25 5.57
C ALA A 196 7.03 5.66 4.42
N SER A 197 8.23 6.16 4.19
CA SER A 197 9.22 5.58 3.28
C SER A 197 10.24 4.70 4.04
N ASP A 198 10.40 4.95 5.33
CA ASP A 198 11.27 4.21 6.24
C ASP A 198 10.87 4.48 7.70
N ALA A 199 11.68 3.98 8.65
CA ALA A 199 11.42 4.13 10.09
C ALA A 199 11.47 5.59 10.60
N THR A 200 12.14 6.49 9.88
CA THR A 200 12.40 7.87 10.31
C THR A 200 11.61 8.91 9.52
N HIS A 201 11.20 8.57 8.30
CA HIS A 201 10.49 9.47 7.39
C HIS A 201 9.04 9.06 7.24
N SER A 202 8.15 9.77 7.90
CA SER A 202 6.72 9.56 7.74
C SER A 202 5.96 10.88 7.72
N VAL A 203 4.83 10.87 7.02
CA VAL A 203 3.84 11.94 7.02
C VAL A 203 2.51 11.38 7.51
N THR A 204 1.74 12.25 8.15
CA THR A 204 0.37 11.93 8.51
C THR A 204 -0.56 12.86 7.73
N SER A 205 -1.62 12.30 7.19
CA SER A 205 -2.65 13.05 6.49
C SER A 205 -4.05 12.68 6.97
N VAL A 206 -4.96 13.63 6.87
CA VAL A 206 -6.37 13.43 7.13
C VAL A 206 -7.12 13.66 5.83
N TRP A 207 -7.89 12.67 5.44
CA TRP A 207 -8.58 12.60 4.17
C TRP A 207 -10.09 12.59 4.36
N ARG A 208 -10.78 13.19 3.43
CA ARG A 208 -12.24 13.08 3.24
C ARG A 208 -12.51 12.83 1.78
N ALA A 209 -13.32 11.84 1.48
CA ALA A 209 -13.74 11.49 0.14
C ALA A 209 -15.26 11.52 0.05
N ALA A 210 -15.79 11.94 -1.07
CA ALA A 210 -17.22 11.91 -1.36
C ALA A 210 -17.47 11.61 -2.84
N ALA A 211 -18.40 10.67 -3.06
CA ALA A 211 -18.82 10.32 -4.40
C ALA A 211 -19.46 11.54 -5.13
N PRO A 212 -19.33 11.59 -6.47
CA PRO A 212 -18.56 10.64 -7.26
C PRO A 212 -17.06 11.02 -7.36
N ASP A 213 -16.66 12.27 -7.12
CA ASP A 213 -15.43 12.87 -7.61
C ASP A 213 -14.83 13.92 -6.68
N ARG A 214 -15.09 13.81 -5.37
CA ARG A 214 -14.59 14.80 -4.41
C ARG A 214 -13.62 14.19 -3.43
N ILE A 215 -12.50 14.87 -3.22
CA ILE A 215 -11.53 14.53 -2.19
C ILE A 215 -10.97 15.82 -1.56
N ALA A 216 -10.71 15.77 -0.27
CA ALA A 216 -9.99 16.82 0.42
C ALA A 216 -9.02 16.21 1.42
N TYR A 217 -7.81 16.71 1.50
CA TYR A 217 -6.84 16.24 2.47
C TYR A 217 -5.98 17.36 3.04
N THR A 218 -5.46 17.11 4.23
CA THR A 218 -4.47 17.96 4.89
C THR A 218 -3.34 17.06 5.39
N VAL A 219 -2.12 17.41 5.01
CA VAL A 219 -0.89 16.72 5.43
C VAL A 219 -0.31 17.42 6.67
N THR A 220 0.34 16.68 7.53
CA THR A 220 1.16 17.22 8.62
C THR A 220 2.10 18.28 8.05
N LYS A 221 2.26 19.40 8.75
CA LYS A 221 2.96 20.62 8.32
C LYS A 221 2.14 21.58 7.45
N GLY A 222 0.83 21.34 7.29
CA GLY A 222 -0.14 22.31 6.80
C GLY A 222 -0.37 22.38 5.31
N TYR A 223 0.19 21.48 4.51
CA TYR A 223 -0.21 21.36 3.10
C TYR A 223 -1.64 20.82 3.01
N SER A 224 -2.47 21.42 2.17
CA SER A 224 -3.87 21.01 1.99
C SER A 224 -4.24 21.01 0.52
N SER A 225 -5.13 20.10 0.13
CA SER A 225 -5.69 20.04 -1.22
C SER A 225 -7.18 19.74 -1.17
N VAL A 226 -7.90 20.29 -2.13
CA VAL A 226 -9.30 19.99 -2.41
C VAL A 226 -9.43 19.72 -3.89
N VAL A 227 -10.07 18.62 -4.28
CA VAL A 227 -10.39 18.28 -5.67
C VAL A 227 -11.89 18.04 -5.77
N ILE A 228 -12.54 18.67 -6.75
CA ILE A 228 -13.96 18.50 -7.05
C ILE A 228 -14.11 18.47 -8.58
N GLY A 229 -14.45 17.32 -9.11
CA GLY A 229 -14.51 17.13 -10.55
C GLY A 229 -13.21 17.47 -11.26
N GLY A 230 -13.26 18.36 -12.23
CA GLY A 230 -12.11 18.84 -12.99
C GLY A 230 -11.33 20.00 -12.36
N ARG A 231 -11.66 20.40 -11.12
CA ARG A 231 -11.02 21.53 -10.44
C ARG A 231 -10.26 21.07 -9.21
N ARG A 232 -9.08 21.67 -8.98
CA ARG A 232 -8.19 21.41 -7.87
C ARG A 232 -7.76 22.71 -7.22
N TRP A 233 -7.70 22.72 -5.91
CA TRP A 233 -7.16 23.80 -5.10
C TRP A 233 -6.08 23.24 -4.18
N ASP A 234 -4.91 23.85 -4.21
CA ASP A 234 -3.79 23.49 -3.37
C ASP A 234 -3.39 24.67 -2.49
N ARG A 235 -2.97 24.39 -1.27
CA ARG A 235 -2.47 25.39 -0.32
C ARG A 235 -1.21 24.87 0.36
N ALA A 236 -0.10 25.57 0.16
CA ALA A 236 1.12 25.37 0.93
C ALA A 236 0.96 25.91 2.37
N PRO A 237 1.78 25.47 3.33
CA PRO A 237 1.79 26.00 4.69
C PRO A 237 1.91 27.53 4.71
N GLY A 238 0.96 28.20 5.39
CA GLY A 238 0.92 29.68 5.46
C GLY A 238 0.55 30.39 4.14
N GLY A 239 0.37 29.66 3.05
CA GLY A 239 0.04 30.20 1.74
C GLY A 239 -1.46 30.42 1.51
N ARG A 240 -1.78 30.98 0.35
CA ARG A 240 -3.15 31.12 -0.15
C ARG A 240 -3.54 29.87 -0.95
N TRP A 241 -4.82 29.66 -1.13
CA TRP A 241 -5.33 28.66 -2.05
C TRP A 241 -5.03 29.06 -3.50
N VAL A 242 -4.52 28.13 -4.27
CA VAL A 242 -4.25 28.28 -5.70
C VAL A 242 -5.11 27.27 -6.44
N GLU A 243 -5.91 27.75 -7.36
CA GLU A 243 -6.75 26.90 -8.22
C GLU A 243 -5.96 26.45 -9.45
N SER A 244 -6.20 25.21 -9.85
CA SER A 244 -5.68 24.60 -11.08
C SER A 244 -6.67 23.59 -11.65
N SER A 245 -6.39 23.11 -12.85
CA SER A 245 -7.17 22.01 -13.44
C SER A 245 -6.74 20.68 -12.85
N GLN A 246 -7.71 19.79 -12.60
CA GLN A 246 -7.46 18.38 -12.34
C GLN A 246 -7.38 17.67 -13.68
N THR A 247 -6.19 17.21 -14.07
CA THR A 247 -5.94 16.64 -15.40
C THR A 247 -6.53 15.24 -15.61
N ALA A 248 -6.66 14.46 -14.53
CA ALA A 248 -7.28 13.15 -14.56
C ALA A 248 -8.51 13.13 -13.65
N PRO A 249 -9.65 12.61 -14.11
CA PRO A 249 -10.82 12.46 -13.25
C PRO A 249 -10.52 11.54 -12.08
N ILE A 250 -11.07 11.88 -10.92
CA ILE A 250 -11.01 11.04 -9.74
C ILE A 250 -12.39 10.40 -9.52
N HIS A 251 -12.38 9.15 -9.05
CA HIS A 251 -13.59 8.48 -8.57
C HIS A 251 -13.38 8.16 -7.09
N GLN A 252 -14.34 8.53 -6.24
CA GLN A 252 -14.21 8.38 -4.80
C GLN A 252 -15.56 8.02 -4.16
N PRO A 253 -15.55 7.25 -3.06
CA PRO A 253 -14.43 6.49 -2.49
C PRO A 253 -14.06 5.25 -3.31
N VAL A 254 -12.76 4.93 -3.39
CA VAL A 254 -12.26 3.69 -3.99
C VAL A 254 -11.34 2.97 -3.00
N PRO A 255 -11.30 1.62 -3.00
CA PRO A 255 -10.35 0.88 -2.18
C PRO A 255 -8.92 1.11 -2.67
N PHE A 256 -7.95 1.06 -1.77
CA PHE A 256 -6.53 1.18 -2.12
C PHE A 256 -5.96 -0.06 -2.82
N TRP A 257 -6.64 -1.20 -2.74
CA TRP A 257 -6.26 -2.40 -3.49
C TRP A 257 -7.00 -2.48 -4.81
N VAL A 258 -6.31 -2.93 -5.85
CA VAL A 258 -6.86 -3.13 -7.20
C VAL A 258 -7.40 -4.55 -7.35
N SER A 259 -6.64 -5.52 -6.85
CA SER A 259 -6.97 -6.95 -6.90
C SER A 259 -6.59 -7.65 -5.60
N VAL A 260 -7.10 -8.84 -5.41
CA VAL A 260 -6.88 -9.62 -4.18
C VAL A 260 -6.45 -11.02 -4.54
N ALA A 261 -5.27 -11.40 -4.08
CA ALA A 261 -4.74 -12.75 -4.18
C ALA A 261 -4.29 -13.25 -2.80
N ASN A 262 -4.37 -14.55 -2.56
CA ASN A 262 -3.98 -15.19 -1.30
C ASN A 262 -4.60 -14.51 -0.06
N ALA A 263 -5.89 -14.20 -0.12
CA ALA A 263 -6.60 -13.64 1.01
C ALA A 263 -6.88 -14.71 2.06
N HIS A 264 -6.45 -14.47 3.30
CA HIS A 264 -6.64 -15.39 4.41
C HIS A 264 -7.10 -14.66 5.68
N VAL A 265 -8.08 -15.23 6.36
CA VAL A 265 -8.50 -14.76 7.66
C VAL A 265 -7.43 -15.13 8.69
N LEU A 266 -6.79 -14.14 9.32
CA LEU A 266 -5.76 -14.33 10.33
C LEU A 266 -6.38 -14.69 11.68
N ASP A 267 -7.33 -13.89 12.10
CA ASP A 267 -8.05 -14.05 13.36
C ASP A 267 -9.33 -13.18 13.40
N SER A 268 -9.95 -13.18 14.56
CA SER A 268 -11.09 -12.36 14.90
C SER A 268 -10.81 -11.68 16.24
N VAL A 269 -10.81 -10.35 16.24
CA VAL A 269 -10.47 -9.55 17.40
C VAL A 269 -11.49 -8.43 17.61
N ARG A 270 -11.46 -7.82 18.80
CA ARG A 270 -12.17 -6.59 19.06
C ARG A 270 -11.26 -5.39 18.85
N LEU A 271 -11.66 -4.50 17.95
CA LEU A 271 -10.91 -3.30 17.56
C LEU A 271 -11.79 -2.07 17.74
N ARG A 272 -11.43 -1.14 18.63
CA ARG A 272 -12.17 0.11 18.88
C ARG A 272 -13.67 -0.09 19.11
N GLY A 273 -14.02 -1.15 19.82
CA GLY A 273 -15.43 -1.50 20.12
C GLY A 273 -16.13 -2.30 19.04
N HIS A 274 -15.49 -2.58 17.90
CA HIS A 274 -16.00 -3.38 16.80
C HIS A 274 -15.44 -4.79 16.81
N ASP A 275 -16.24 -5.79 16.53
CA ASP A 275 -15.77 -7.13 16.24
C ASP A 275 -15.33 -7.20 14.79
N VAL A 276 -14.07 -7.53 14.54
CA VAL A 276 -13.48 -7.52 13.20
C VAL A 276 -12.86 -8.86 12.85
N TRP A 277 -12.79 -9.14 11.54
CA TRP A 277 -11.85 -10.09 10.98
C TRP A 277 -10.58 -9.35 10.58
N ARG A 278 -9.41 -9.87 10.95
CA ARG A 278 -8.15 -9.47 10.33
C ARG A 278 -7.88 -10.39 9.16
N VAL A 279 -7.60 -9.78 8.00
CA VAL A 279 -7.37 -10.50 6.75
C VAL A 279 -6.06 -10.03 6.16
N SER A 280 -5.16 -10.96 5.84
CA SER A 280 -3.99 -10.67 5.04
C SER A 280 -4.23 -11.04 3.59
N PHE A 281 -3.65 -10.27 2.66
CA PHE A 281 -3.70 -10.57 1.24
C PHE A 281 -2.53 -9.93 0.48
N PHE A 282 -2.31 -10.41 -0.72
CA PHE A 282 -1.41 -9.82 -1.69
C PHE A 282 -2.22 -9.14 -2.78
N ASP A 283 -1.83 -7.93 -3.20
CA ASP A 283 -2.41 -7.26 -4.35
C ASP A 283 -1.39 -7.26 -5.50
N PRO A 284 -1.59 -8.05 -6.56
CA PRO A 284 -0.74 -8.01 -7.73
C PRO A 284 -0.92 -6.74 -8.58
N GLY A 285 -2.06 -6.05 -8.48
CA GLY A 285 -2.35 -4.82 -9.21
C GLY A 285 -1.65 -3.59 -8.60
N THR A 286 -1.57 -3.55 -7.27
CA THR A 286 -0.72 -2.61 -6.52
C THR A 286 0.33 -3.46 -5.79
N PRO A 287 1.49 -3.75 -6.41
CA PRO A 287 2.41 -4.78 -5.88
C PRO A 287 2.74 -4.54 -4.41
N GLY A 288 2.09 -5.27 -3.52
CA GLY A 288 2.23 -5.08 -2.07
C GLY A 288 1.51 -6.14 -1.25
N TRP A 289 1.89 -6.18 0.02
CA TRP A 289 1.24 -7.01 1.04
C TRP A 289 0.34 -6.15 1.90
N PHE A 290 -0.85 -6.66 2.17
CA PHE A 290 -1.88 -5.93 2.90
C PHE A 290 -2.38 -6.71 4.10
N GLU A 291 -2.75 -5.98 5.13
CA GLU A 291 -3.56 -6.46 6.24
C GLU A 291 -4.74 -5.50 6.45
N ALA A 292 -5.96 -6.04 6.42
CA ALA A 292 -7.19 -5.29 6.62
C ALA A 292 -7.92 -5.76 7.87
N ALA A 293 -8.49 -4.82 8.64
CA ALA A 293 -9.45 -5.09 9.70
C ALA A 293 -10.87 -4.78 9.19
N ILE A 294 -11.70 -5.81 9.04
CA ILE A 294 -13.03 -5.72 8.45
C ILE A 294 -14.08 -5.92 9.53
N ASP A 295 -14.94 -4.93 9.74
CA ASP A 295 -16.06 -5.00 10.69
C ASP A 295 -17.03 -6.13 10.31
N LYS A 296 -17.35 -7.00 11.27
CA LYS A 296 -18.16 -8.18 11.01
C LYS A 296 -19.61 -7.86 10.67
N ARG A 297 -20.14 -6.79 11.19
CA ARG A 297 -21.53 -6.39 11.03
C ARG A 297 -21.74 -5.58 9.75
N THR A 298 -20.86 -4.63 9.46
CA THR A 298 -21.04 -3.67 8.36
C THR A 298 -20.22 -4.01 7.13
N LEU A 299 -19.20 -4.84 7.27
CA LEU A 299 -18.16 -5.13 6.26
C LEU A 299 -17.33 -3.90 5.86
N HIS A 300 -17.40 -2.81 6.63
CA HIS A 300 -16.48 -1.70 6.45
C HIS A 300 -15.06 -2.12 6.81
N THR A 301 -14.09 -1.72 6.00
CA THR A 301 -12.67 -1.81 6.39
C THR A 301 -12.39 -0.68 7.36
N LEU A 302 -12.07 -1.01 8.61
CA LEU A 302 -11.79 -0.03 9.66
C LEU A 302 -10.32 0.38 9.71
N GLU A 303 -9.42 -0.53 9.36
CA GLU A 303 -7.99 -0.28 9.23
C GLU A 303 -7.43 -1.04 8.03
N LEU A 304 -6.42 -0.47 7.41
CA LEU A 304 -5.65 -1.07 6.32
C LEU A 304 -4.18 -0.75 6.51
N SER A 305 -3.34 -1.77 6.49
CA SER A 305 -1.88 -1.60 6.37
C SER A 305 -1.43 -2.11 5.01
N MET A 306 -0.56 -1.35 4.36
CA MET A 306 0.08 -1.72 3.11
C MET A 306 1.60 -1.66 3.28
N PHE A 307 2.28 -2.68 2.78
CA PHE A 307 3.73 -2.77 2.73
C PHE A 307 4.15 -2.97 1.28
N ALA A 308 4.63 -1.90 0.69
CA ALA A 308 5.21 -1.89 -0.64
C ALA A 308 6.61 -1.29 -0.57
N THR A 309 7.38 -1.41 -1.63
CA THR A 309 8.76 -0.92 -1.64
C THR A 309 8.83 0.56 -1.31
N ALA A 310 9.59 0.90 -0.28
CA ALA A 310 9.74 2.26 0.24
C ALA A 310 8.40 3.00 0.45
N HIS A 311 7.34 2.23 0.72
CA HIS A 311 5.99 2.76 0.87
C HIS A 311 5.23 1.93 1.89
N PHE A 312 5.15 2.44 3.11
CA PHE A 312 4.47 1.82 4.24
C PHE A 312 3.30 2.68 4.64
N MET A 313 2.11 2.18 4.44
CA MET A 313 0.87 2.91 4.72
C MET A 313 0.10 2.24 5.85
N HIS A 314 -0.45 3.05 6.72
CA HIS A 314 -1.43 2.60 7.70
C HIS A 314 -2.57 3.59 7.76
N ASP A 315 -3.76 3.14 7.40
CA ASP A 315 -4.97 3.91 7.36
C ASP A 315 -5.94 3.49 8.45
N VAL A 316 -6.61 4.48 8.99
CA VAL A 316 -7.71 4.32 9.94
C VAL A 316 -8.93 5.02 9.37
N TYR A 317 -9.94 4.23 9.04
CA TYR A 317 -11.15 4.69 8.37
C TYR A 317 -12.29 5.00 9.35
N SER A 318 -13.08 6.02 8.99
CA SER A 318 -14.22 6.49 9.78
C SER A 318 -15.19 7.28 8.89
N GLY A 319 -16.29 7.80 9.48
CA GLY A 319 -17.17 8.72 8.76
C GLY A 319 -17.89 8.11 7.56
N PHE A 320 -18.08 6.79 7.56
CA PHE A 320 -18.78 6.06 6.50
C PHE A 320 -20.19 6.62 6.32
N ASP A 321 -20.49 7.09 5.10
CA ASP A 321 -21.75 7.70 4.67
C ASP A 321 -22.22 8.93 5.49
N LYS A 322 -21.29 9.55 6.24
CA LYS A 322 -21.55 10.82 6.95
C LYS A 322 -21.18 12.02 6.07
N PRO A 323 -21.82 13.18 6.23
CA PRO A 323 -21.48 14.37 5.44
C PRO A 323 -19.99 14.70 5.52
N ALA A 324 -19.29 14.71 4.38
CA ALA A 324 -17.85 14.97 4.31
C ALA A 324 -17.50 16.47 4.27
N GLY A 325 -18.46 17.33 3.95
CA GLY A 325 -18.28 18.81 3.94
C GLY A 325 -17.21 19.29 2.96
N ILE A 326 -17.02 18.60 1.82
CA ILE A 326 -16.03 18.99 0.81
C ILE A 326 -16.63 20.09 -0.08
N ARG A 327 -16.04 21.29 -0.03
CA ARG A 327 -16.44 22.48 -0.78
C ARG A 327 -15.23 23.18 -1.37
N PRO A 328 -15.37 23.96 -2.46
CA PRO A 328 -14.32 24.85 -2.91
C PRO A 328 -13.88 25.73 -1.72
N PRO A 329 -12.59 25.96 -1.53
CA PRO A 329 -12.13 26.91 -0.51
C PRO A 329 -12.54 28.34 -0.93
N GLY A 330 -12.97 29.14 0.05
CA GLY A 330 -13.27 30.56 -0.12
C GLY A 330 -12.02 31.41 -0.26
#